data_8c163a17f6acac46bd0cca04a141b376
#
_entry.id   8c163a17f6acac46bd0cca04a141b376
#
_cell.length_a   1.000
_cell.length_b   1.000
_cell.length_c   1.000
_cell.angle_alpha   90.00
_cell.angle_beta   90.00
_cell.angle_gamma   90.00
#
_symmetry.space_group_name_H-M   'P 1'
#
loop_
_entity.id
_entity.type
_entity.pdbx_description
1 polymer ?
#
loop_
_entity_poly.entity_id
_entity_poly.type
_entity_poly.pdbx_seq_one_letter_code
_entity_poly.pdbx_strand_id
1 'polypeptide(L)'
;MDPDTMGDGSGDVYWRRRMSVLVAVLVVVAVVAWACSSGGSGPQRSSNAQTSASASPSTDPLLDGLRTLTMGTATPTVSVSVSPTPSSSKVTLTPMTRPKRPGEPCTEADLVLSMQGKQDVYAAGAQPNFLISLVNTGPVMCLADVGPRSMEVRITSGEDRIWSTSDCVSGEASEIKQLQRGVPWVRSLDWNRRRSSSDCRTDPPAALPGTYVAVVRMGKLKSQMGVFHLR
;
A
#
# COMPACT_ATOMS: atom_id res chain seq x y z
N MET A 1 -51.49 -4.73 -37.46
CA MET A 1 -50.11 -5.04 -37.80
C MET A 1 -49.30 -3.87 -37.34
N ASP A 2 -48.99 -3.81 -36.09
CA ASP A 2 -48.15 -2.74 -35.50
C ASP A 2 -46.96 -3.39 -34.78
N PRO A 3 -45.74 -3.09 -35.21
CA PRO A 3 -44.55 -3.45 -34.49
C PRO A 3 -44.11 -2.24 -33.70
N ASP A 4 -44.28 -2.22 -32.40
CA ASP A 4 -43.49 -1.32 -31.53
C ASP A 4 -43.77 -1.66 -30.08
N THR A 5 -42.76 -2.08 -29.38
CA THR A 5 -42.34 -1.51 -28.09
C THR A 5 -41.46 -2.49 -27.36
N MET A 6 -40.20 -2.50 -27.68
CA MET A 6 -39.17 -3.00 -26.74
C MET A 6 -38.56 -1.77 -26.05
N GLY A 7 -39.07 -1.48 -24.87
CA GLY A 7 -38.54 -0.44 -24.01
C GLY A 7 -37.27 -0.88 -23.32
N ASP A 8 -36.18 -0.29 -23.74
CA ASP A 8 -34.86 -0.36 -23.12
C ASP A 8 -34.82 0.56 -21.90
N GLY A 9 -35.32 0.07 -20.75
CA GLY A 9 -35.57 0.86 -19.55
C GLY A 9 -34.47 0.83 -18.47
N SER A 10 -33.36 0.12 -18.64
CA SER A 10 -32.37 -0.04 -17.57
C SER A 10 -31.08 0.80 -17.76
N GLY A 11 -30.80 1.28 -18.95
CA GLY A 11 -29.66 2.16 -19.23
C GLY A 11 -29.86 3.62 -18.81
N ASP A 12 -31.09 4.11 -18.92
CA ASP A 12 -31.40 5.53 -18.70
C ASP A 12 -31.30 5.97 -17.25
N VAL A 13 -31.58 5.11 -16.29
CA VAL A 13 -31.54 5.47 -14.86
C VAL A 13 -30.11 5.65 -14.37
N TYR A 14 -29.20 4.81 -14.84
CA TYR A 14 -27.77 4.93 -14.51
C TYR A 14 -27.13 6.16 -15.13
N TRP A 15 -27.47 6.42 -16.39
CA TRP A 15 -26.95 7.57 -17.13
C TRP A 15 -27.48 8.89 -16.57
N ARG A 16 -28.74 8.97 -16.20
CA ARG A 16 -29.36 10.13 -15.54
C ARG A 16 -28.72 10.44 -14.18
N ARG A 17 -28.46 9.44 -13.34
CA ARG A 17 -27.77 9.62 -12.06
C ARG A 17 -26.33 10.12 -12.23
N ARG A 18 -25.62 9.63 -13.22
CA ARG A 18 -24.25 10.04 -13.51
C ARG A 18 -24.21 11.48 -14.06
N MET A 19 -25.15 11.82 -14.93
CA MET A 19 -25.26 13.20 -15.46
C MET A 19 -25.68 14.20 -14.38
N SER A 20 -26.59 13.84 -13.48
CA SER A 20 -26.98 14.75 -12.39
C SER A 20 -25.82 15.02 -11.41
N VAL A 21 -24.97 14.04 -11.13
CA VAL A 21 -23.78 14.23 -10.30
C VAL A 21 -22.76 15.13 -11.01
N LEU A 22 -22.52 14.93 -12.30
CA LEU A 22 -21.60 15.77 -13.08
C LEU A 22 -22.09 17.22 -13.15
N VAL A 23 -23.39 17.45 -13.37
CA VAL A 23 -23.97 18.79 -13.37
C VAL A 23 -23.84 19.46 -11.98
N ALA A 24 -24.09 18.72 -10.90
CA ALA A 24 -23.92 19.23 -9.55
C ALA A 24 -22.48 19.64 -9.25
N VAL A 25 -21.51 18.84 -9.65
CA VAL A 25 -20.07 19.16 -9.49
C VAL A 25 -19.70 20.40 -10.32
N LEU A 26 -20.17 20.52 -11.56
CA LEU A 26 -19.91 21.69 -12.40
C LEU A 26 -20.51 22.98 -11.81
N VAL A 27 -21.71 22.90 -11.24
CA VAL A 27 -22.33 24.05 -10.57
C VAL A 27 -21.52 24.46 -9.34
N VAL A 28 -21.04 23.52 -8.52
CA VAL A 28 -20.20 23.82 -7.35
C VAL A 28 -18.89 24.48 -7.78
N VAL A 29 -18.23 23.96 -8.82
CA VAL A 29 -16.98 24.54 -9.35
C VAL A 29 -17.23 25.95 -9.89
N ALA A 30 -18.34 26.17 -10.61
CA ALA A 30 -18.69 27.49 -11.12
C ALA A 30 -18.97 28.51 -10.00
N VAL A 31 -19.66 28.09 -8.93
CA VAL A 31 -19.94 28.94 -7.75
C VAL A 31 -18.65 29.29 -7.01
N VAL A 32 -17.75 28.33 -6.83
CA VAL A 32 -16.45 28.57 -6.19
C VAL A 32 -15.58 29.49 -7.03
N ALA A 33 -15.54 29.30 -8.35
CA ALA A 33 -14.81 30.15 -9.27
C ALA A 33 -15.36 31.60 -9.27
N TRP A 34 -16.70 31.74 -9.21
CA TRP A 34 -17.37 33.06 -9.14
C TRP A 34 -17.12 33.74 -7.79
N ALA A 35 -17.15 33.00 -6.69
CA ALA A 35 -16.84 33.53 -5.36
C ALA A 35 -15.37 33.98 -5.23
N CYS A 36 -14.45 33.29 -5.88
CA CYS A 36 -13.04 33.73 -5.95
C CYS A 36 -12.81 34.92 -6.88
N SER A 37 -13.67 35.10 -7.88
CA SER A 37 -13.55 36.23 -8.84
C SER A 37 -14.21 37.53 -8.35
N SER A 38 -15.15 37.44 -7.41
CA SER A 38 -15.89 38.61 -6.88
C SER A 38 -15.29 39.23 -5.62
N GLY A 39 -14.18 38.67 -5.10
CA GLY A 39 -13.48 39.20 -3.93
C GLY A 39 -12.12 39.75 -4.25
N GLY A 40 -11.98 40.95 -4.81
CA GLY A 40 -10.66 41.49 -5.01
C GLY A 40 -10.58 42.80 -5.76
N SER A 41 -11.23 43.87 -5.25
CA SER A 41 -10.83 45.24 -5.57
C SER A 41 -9.86 45.73 -4.51
N GLY A 42 -8.58 45.73 -4.80
CA GLY A 42 -7.53 46.34 -3.99
C GLY A 42 -6.38 46.76 -4.90
N PRO A 43 -5.77 47.94 -4.71
CA PRO A 43 -5.20 48.78 -5.75
C PRO A 43 -3.84 48.31 -6.25
N GLN A 44 -3.67 48.46 -7.56
CA GLN A 44 -2.38 48.49 -8.25
C GLN A 44 -1.46 49.55 -7.61
N ARG A 45 -0.26 49.15 -7.33
CA ARG A 45 0.88 50.07 -7.28
C ARG A 45 2.00 49.51 -8.12
N SER A 46 2.14 50.18 -9.25
CA SER A 46 3.27 50.14 -10.18
C SER A 46 4.56 50.64 -9.56
N SER A 47 5.59 50.15 -10.13
CA SER A 47 6.86 50.79 -10.51
C SER A 47 7.98 50.88 -9.50
N ASN A 48 9.02 50.26 -9.95
CA ASN A 48 10.33 50.85 -10.26
C ASN A 48 11.29 51.20 -9.13
N ALA A 49 12.46 50.74 -9.45
CA ALA A 49 13.76 51.35 -9.22
C ALA A 49 14.51 50.99 -7.95
N GLN A 50 15.52 50.15 -8.18
CA GLN A 50 16.92 50.40 -7.82
C GLN A 50 17.19 51.21 -6.57
N THR A 51 17.86 50.64 -5.64
CA THR A 51 19.22 51.13 -5.26
C THR A 51 19.63 50.43 -3.98
N SER A 52 20.81 49.88 -4.04
CA SER A 52 21.79 49.53 -2.99
C SER A 52 21.51 50.10 -1.60
N ALA A 53 21.64 49.32 -0.60
CA ALA A 53 22.66 49.42 0.41
C ALA A 53 22.31 48.66 1.70
N SER A 54 23.29 48.04 2.17
CA SER A 54 23.67 47.90 3.56
C SER A 54 23.00 46.82 4.42
N ALA A 55 23.80 45.87 4.68
CA ALA A 55 23.65 44.82 5.65
C ALA A 55 23.41 45.37 7.07
N SER A 56 22.51 44.73 7.77
CA SER A 56 22.60 44.56 9.23
C SER A 56 22.24 43.12 9.56
N PRO A 57 23.11 42.43 10.28
CA PRO A 57 22.84 41.03 10.65
C PRO A 57 21.88 41.01 11.82
N SER A 58 20.72 40.38 11.57
CA SER A 58 19.83 39.95 12.64
C SER A 58 20.49 38.79 13.36
N THR A 59 20.99 39.04 14.52
CA THR A 59 21.48 38.04 15.46
C THR A 59 20.32 37.18 15.95
N ASP A 60 20.35 35.94 15.58
CA ASP A 60 19.41 34.90 16.03
C ASP A 60 19.74 34.58 17.51
N PRO A 61 18.80 34.77 18.46
CA PRO A 61 19.08 34.58 19.92
C PRO A 61 19.37 33.12 20.31
N LEU A 62 19.24 32.18 19.40
CA LEU A 62 19.45 30.74 19.68
C LEU A 62 20.91 30.29 19.50
N LEU A 63 21.78 31.13 18.91
CA LEU A 63 23.20 30.77 18.71
C LEU A 63 24.15 31.34 19.77
N ASP A 64 23.67 32.20 20.64
CA ASP A 64 24.49 32.79 21.69
C ASP A 64 24.69 31.87 22.90
N GLY A 65 23.85 30.83 23.04
CA GLY A 65 23.99 29.84 24.12
C GLY A 65 25.11 28.81 23.93
N LEU A 66 25.69 28.70 22.75
CA LEU A 66 26.72 27.70 22.43
C LEU A 66 28.18 28.25 22.57
N ARG A 67 28.35 29.54 22.73
CA ARG A 67 29.68 30.15 22.86
C ARG A 67 30.25 30.20 24.29
N THR A 68 29.45 29.91 25.29
CA THR A 68 29.87 30.01 26.71
C THR A 68 30.46 28.71 27.28
N LEU A 69 30.57 27.62 26.48
CA LEU A 69 31.08 26.33 26.97
C LEU A 69 32.53 26.02 26.62
N THR A 70 33.27 26.96 26.04
CA THR A 70 34.67 26.70 25.60
C THR A 70 35.75 27.46 26.34
N MET A 71 35.48 28.08 27.49
CA MET A 71 36.56 28.64 28.32
C MET A 71 36.36 28.31 29.79
N GLY A 72 36.98 27.24 30.21
CA GLY A 72 37.04 26.82 31.60
C GLY A 72 38.13 25.79 31.82
N THR A 73 39.39 26.18 31.60
CA THR A 73 40.53 25.42 32.08
C THR A 73 40.64 25.57 33.59
N ALA A 74 40.36 24.53 34.32
CA ALA A 74 40.82 24.39 35.71
C ALA A 74 41.01 22.91 36.02
N THR A 75 42.25 22.54 36.15
CA THR A 75 42.73 21.27 36.67
C THR A 75 42.52 21.25 38.18
N PRO A 76 41.89 20.22 38.74
CA PRO A 76 42.30 19.70 40.01
C PRO A 76 42.73 18.25 39.91
N THR A 77 43.94 17.98 40.17
CA THR A 77 44.55 16.69 40.49
C THR A 77 43.91 16.15 41.75
N VAL A 78 43.14 15.09 41.62
CA VAL A 78 42.73 14.24 42.74
C VAL A 78 43.13 12.81 42.40
N SER A 79 44.18 12.34 42.99
CA SER A 79 44.57 10.93 43.04
C SER A 79 43.57 10.17 43.89
N VAL A 80 42.75 9.35 43.25
CA VAL A 80 41.94 8.33 43.90
C VAL A 80 42.44 6.97 43.40
N SER A 81 43.15 6.29 44.25
CA SER A 81 43.50 4.89 44.09
C SER A 81 42.23 4.06 44.25
N VAL A 82 41.72 3.51 43.15
CA VAL A 82 40.66 2.51 43.16
C VAL A 82 41.19 1.22 42.62
N SER A 83 41.23 0.24 43.53
CA SER A 83 41.49 -1.17 43.27
C SER A 83 40.50 -1.68 42.22
N PRO A 84 40.92 -2.33 41.11
CA PRO A 84 39.97 -2.90 40.14
C PRO A 84 39.42 -4.21 40.67
N THR A 85 38.17 -4.20 41.11
CA THR A 85 37.40 -5.41 41.24
C THR A 85 36.96 -5.82 39.82
N PRO A 86 37.25 -7.02 39.32
CA PRO A 86 36.77 -7.45 38.00
C PRO A 86 35.28 -7.70 38.08
N SER A 87 34.48 -6.69 37.75
CA SER A 87 33.07 -6.88 37.46
C SER A 87 32.95 -7.49 36.06
N SER A 88 32.68 -8.78 36.01
CA SER A 88 32.44 -9.52 34.78
C SER A 88 31.13 -9.01 34.19
N SER A 89 31.17 -7.90 33.50
CA SER A 89 30.04 -7.44 32.66
C SER A 89 29.87 -8.42 31.52
N LYS A 90 28.83 -9.23 31.62
CA LYS A 90 28.36 -10.09 30.53
C LYS A 90 28.00 -9.18 29.34
N VAL A 91 28.96 -8.99 28.42
CA VAL A 91 28.74 -8.27 27.20
C VAL A 91 27.70 -9.07 26.39
N THR A 92 26.46 -8.67 26.46
CA THR A 92 25.41 -9.18 25.57
C THR A 92 25.75 -8.62 24.18
N LEU A 93 26.36 -9.43 23.34
CA LEU A 93 26.58 -9.11 21.94
C LEU A 93 25.20 -8.99 21.29
N THR A 94 24.74 -7.76 21.09
CA THR A 94 23.61 -7.51 20.22
C THR A 94 24.01 -7.98 18.83
N PRO A 95 23.23 -8.88 18.17
CA PRO A 95 23.57 -9.34 16.84
C PRO A 95 23.62 -8.12 15.91
N MET A 96 24.79 -7.81 15.37
CA MET A 96 24.93 -6.77 14.34
C MET A 96 24.17 -7.29 13.09
N THR A 97 23.01 -6.72 12.84
CA THR A 97 22.24 -7.00 11.64
C THR A 97 23.04 -6.53 10.43
N ARG A 98 23.44 -7.46 9.58
CA ARG A 98 24.18 -7.14 8.35
C ARG A 98 23.35 -6.19 7.48
N PRO A 99 23.94 -5.10 6.94
CA PRO A 99 23.26 -4.22 6.02
C PRO A 99 22.73 -5.00 4.80
N LYS A 100 21.47 -4.80 4.43
CA LYS A 100 20.86 -5.43 3.25
C LYS A 100 21.46 -4.85 1.99
N ARG A 101 21.70 -5.72 1.00
CA ARG A 101 22.23 -5.35 -0.30
C ARG A 101 21.13 -5.40 -1.36
N PRO A 102 21.15 -4.49 -2.37
CA PRO A 102 20.23 -4.58 -3.50
C PRO A 102 20.34 -5.93 -4.20
N GLY A 103 19.19 -6.53 -4.55
CA GLY A 103 19.15 -7.82 -5.26
C GLY A 103 19.21 -9.06 -4.35
N GLU A 104 19.32 -8.90 -3.03
CA GLU A 104 19.13 -10.02 -2.09
C GLU A 104 17.63 -10.38 -2.02
N PRO A 105 17.29 -11.62 -1.60
CA PRO A 105 15.90 -12.00 -1.36
C PRO A 105 15.23 -11.06 -0.37
N CYS A 106 13.97 -10.72 -0.63
CA CYS A 106 13.17 -9.93 0.29
C CYS A 106 12.98 -10.67 1.61
N THR A 107 13.06 -9.96 2.72
CA THR A 107 12.65 -10.50 4.03
C THR A 107 11.17 -10.20 4.26
N GLU A 108 10.46 -11.11 4.91
CA GLU A 108 9.03 -10.93 5.19
C GLU A 108 8.73 -9.63 5.95
N ALA A 109 9.63 -9.20 6.84
CA ALA A 109 9.49 -7.96 7.60
C ALA A 109 9.51 -6.68 6.74
N ASP A 110 10.06 -6.77 5.52
CA ASP A 110 10.14 -5.64 4.59
C ASP A 110 9.02 -5.66 3.55
N LEU A 111 8.11 -6.61 3.63
CA LEU A 111 7.05 -6.77 2.65
C LEU A 111 5.69 -6.49 3.26
N VAL A 112 4.86 -5.78 2.51
CA VAL A 112 3.43 -5.59 2.80
C VAL A 112 2.63 -6.27 1.70
N LEU A 113 1.84 -7.27 2.10
CA LEU A 113 0.97 -8.04 1.22
C LEU A 113 -0.48 -7.64 1.45
N SER A 114 -1.18 -7.25 0.39
CA SER A 114 -2.60 -6.90 0.43
C SER A 114 -3.36 -7.56 -0.70
N MET A 115 -4.68 -7.71 -0.51
CA MET A 115 -5.60 -8.18 -1.53
C MET A 115 -6.93 -7.49 -1.38
N GLN A 116 -7.55 -7.13 -2.49
CA GLN A 116 -8.86 -6.50 -2.55
C GLN A 116 -9.72 -7.15 -3.62
N GLY A 117 -10.97 -7.48 -3.29
CA GLY A 117 -11.97 -7.90 -4.26
C GLY A 117 -12.46 -6.69 -5.06
N LYS A 118 -12.75 -6.89 -6.33
CA LYS A 118 -13.35 -5.84 -7.18
C LYS A 118 -14.78 -5.49 -6.75
N GLN A 119 -15.50 -6.46 -6.20
CA GLN A 119 -16.87 -6.33 -5.72
C GLN A 119 -17.07 -7.19 -4.47
N ASP A 120 -18.05 -6.83 -3.66
CA ASP A 120 -18.44 -7.63 -2.49
C ASP A 120 -19.53 -8.65 -2.81
N VAL A 121 -20.26 -8.46 -3.93
CA VAL A 121 -21.33 -9.36 -4.37
C VAL A 121 -21.20 -9.62 -5.87
N TYR A 122 -21.14 -10.88 -6.24
CA TYR A 122 -21.06 -11.35 -7.62
C TYR A 122 -22.36 -12.04 -8.01
N ALA A 123 -22.98 -11.57 -9.08
CA ALA A 123 -24.20 -12.16 -9.66
C ALA A 123 -23.93 -13.59 -10.20
N ALA A 124 -24.98 -14.32 -10.49
CA ALA A 124 -24.88 -15.64 -11.11
C ALA A 124 -24.05 -15.57 -12.41
N GLY A 125 -23.06 -16.46 -12.53
CA GLY A 125 -22.12 -16.50 -13.65
C GLY A 125 -20.99 -15.49 -13.65
N ALA A 126 -21.05 -14.41 -12.86
CA ALA A 126 -19.96 -13.45 -12.72
C ALA A 126 -18.75 -14.08 -12.00
N GLN A 127 -17.56 -13.85 -12.54
CA GLN A 127 -16.31 -14.34 -11.95
C GLN A 127 -15.77 -13.34 -10.92
N PRO A 128 -15.52 -13.78 -9.68
CA PRO A 128 -14.78 -12.97 -8.71
C PRO A 128 -13.38 -12.61 -9.22
N ASN A 129 -13.06 -11.33 -9.13
CA ASN A 129 -11.75 -10.79 -9.48
C ASN A 129 -11.11 -10.17 -8.24
N PHE A 130 -9.83 -10.47 -8.04
CA PHE A 130 -9.04 -9.99 -6.90
C PHE A 130 -7.80 -9.26 -7.41
N LEU A 131 -7.53 -8.11 -6.83
CA LEU A 131 -6.30 -7.37 -7.02
C LEU A 131 -5.36 -7.65 -5.86
N ILE A 132 -4.21 -8.25 -6.14
CA ILE A 132 -3.17 -8.57 -5.18
C ILE A 132 -2.08 -7.52 -5.33
N SER A 133 -1.60 -6.97 -4.22
CA SER A 133 -0.49 -6.03 -4.21
C SER A 133 0.57 -6.47 -3.20
N LEU A 134 1.83 -6.43 -3.62
CA LEU A 134 3.01 -6.68 -2.81
C LEU A 134 3.94 -5.48 -2.88
N VAL A 135 4.28 -4.91 -1.73
CA VAL A 135 5.11 -3.70 -1.63
C VAL A 135 6.34 -3.98 -0.80
N ASN A 136 7.51 -3.63 -1.33
CA ASN A 136 8.75 -3.60 -0.58
C ASN A 136 8.86 -2.29 0.21
N THR A 137 8.80 -2.39 1.53
CA THR A 137 8.98 -1.27 2.49
C THR A 137 10.40 -1.21 3.06
N GLY A 138 11.24 -2.19 2.70
CA GLY A 138 12.64 -2.28 3.12
C GLY A 138 13.52 -1.16 2.55
N PRO A 139 14.76 -1.07 3.00
CA PRO A 139 15.66 0.04 2.63
C PRO A 139 16.17 -0.04 1.19
N VAL A 140 16.21 -1.24 0.59
CA VAL A 140 16.79 -1.48 -0.74
C VAL A 140 15.88 -2.35 -1.59
N MET A 141 16.09 -2.35 -2.90
CA MET A 141 15.46 -3.26 -3.84
C MET A 141 15.81 -4.72 -3.47
N CYS A 142 14.81 -5.61 -3.56
CA CYS A 142 14.97 -7.03 -3.27
C CYS A 142 14.24 -7.92 -4.28
N LEU A 143 14.51 -9.23 -4.24
CA LEU A 143 13.88 -10.23 -5.10
C LEU A 143 12.83 -11.02 -4.31
N ALA A 144 11.64 -11.19 -4.88
CA ALA A 144 10.57 -12.00 -4.31
C ALA A 144 10.04 -13.01 -5.34
N ASP A 145 9.76 -14.22 -4.89
CA ASP A 145 9.05 -15.20 -5.70
C ASP A 145 7.54 -15.02 -5.52
N VAL A 146 6.88 -14.54 -6.56
CA VAL A 146 5.43 -14.32 -6.61
C VAL A 146 4.69 -15.41 -7.37
N GLY A 147 5.37 -16.53 -7.66
CA GLY A 147 4.77 -17.70 -8.29
C GLY A 147 3.73 -18.39 -7.42
N PRO A 148 2.87 -19.24 -7.99
CA PRO A 148 1.72 -19.84 -7.30
C PRO A 148 2.10 -20.77 -6.15
N ARG A 149 3.33 -21.26 -6.08
CA ARG A 149 3.82 -22.04 -4.93
C ARG A 149 4.27 -21.17 -3.77
N SER A 150 4.79 -19.99 -4.06
CA SER A 150 5.31 -19.07 -3.04
C SER A 150 4.24 -18.09 -2.58
N MET A 151 3.34 -17.69 -3.48
CA MET A 151 2.21 -16.80 -3.20
C MET A 151 0.88 -17.52 -3.48
N GLU A 152 0.26 -18.04 -2.43
CA GLU A 152 -1.01 -18.76 -2.50
C GLU A 152 -2.19 -17.82 -2.27
N VAL A 153 -3.17 -17.81 -3.17
CA VAL A 153 -4.51 -17.29 -2.90
C VAL A 153 -5.40 -18.45 -2.55
N ARG A 154 -6.08 -18.36 -1.40
CA ARG A 154 -6.99 -19.38 -0.89
C ARG A 154 -8.37 -18.79 -0.70
N ILE A 155 -9.39 -19.54 -1.15
CA ILE A 155 -10.81 -19.21 -0.95
C ILE A 155 -11.43 -20.29 -0.07
N THR A 156 -12.16 -19.85 0.97
CA THR A 156 -12.88 -20.71 1.91
C THR A 156 -14.33 -20.27 2.06
N SER A 157 -15.21 -21.17 2.50
CA SER A 157 -16.57 -20.88 2.94
C SER A 157 -16.79 -21.57 4.28
N GLY A 158 -16.85 -20.81 5.37
CA GLY A 158 -16.72 -21.34 6.71
C GLY A 158 -15.38 -22.07 6.87
N GLU A 159 -15.41 -23.32 7.32
CA GLU A 159 -14.23 -24.17 7.47
C GLU A 159 -13.85 -24.91 6.18
N ASP A 160 -14.73 -24.90 5.17
CA ASP A 160 -14.51 -25.62 3.91
C ASP A 160 -13.55 -24.86 3.01
N ARG A 161 -12.47 -25.52 2.58
CA ARG A 161 -11.54 -25.01 1.57
C ARG A 161 -12.12 -25.22 0.19
N ILE A 162 -12.42 -24.15 -0.49
CA ILE A 162 -13.08 -24.16 -1.79
C ILE A 162 -12.08 -24.21 -2.94
N TRP A 163 -11.02 -23.37 -2.86
CA TRP A 163 -10.10 -23.20 -3.97
C TRP A 163 -8.75 -22.62 -3.52
N SER A 164 -7.71 -22.96 -4.27
CA SER A 164 -6.37 -22.40 -4.07
C SER A 164 -5.60 -22.31 -5.39
N THR A 165 -4.80 -21.24 -5.56
CA THR A 165 -3.84 -21.13 -6.66
C THR A 165 -2.71 -22.15 -6.60
N SER A 166 -2.45 -22.72 -5.43
CA SER A 166 -1.41 -23.75 -5.24
C SER A 166 -1.86 -25.14 -5.66
N ASP A 167 -3.17 -25.31 -5.95
CA ASP A 167 -3.66 -26.58 -6.50
C ASP A 167 -3.36 -26.64 -7.99
N CYS A 168 -2.97 -27.81 -8.45
CA CYS A 168 -2.86 -28.12 -9.90
C CYS A 168 -2.03 -27.10 -10.68
N VAL A 169 -0.94 -26.63 -10.09
CA VAL A 169 -0.02 -25.71 -10.76
C VAL A 169 0.56 -26.38 -11.99
N SER A 170 0.22 -25.87 -13.18
CA SER A 170 0.79 -26.26 -14.46
C SER A 170 1.78 -25.18 -14.93
N GLY A 171 2.94 -25.61 -15.45
CA GLY A 171 4.00 -24.71 -15.89
C GLY A 171 4.96 -24.30 -14.77
N GLU A 172 5.56 -23.11 -14.93
CA GLU A 172 6.51 -22.58 -13.95
C GLU A 172 5.83 -22.22 -12.64
N ALA A 173 6.24 -22.90 -11.58
CA ALA A 173 5.68 -22.73 -10.26
C ALA A 173 6.30 -21.53 -9.50
N SER A 174 7.44 -21.04 -9.97
CA SER A 174 8.21 -19.92 -9.40
C SER A 174 8.25 -18.76 -10.39
N GLU A 175 8.10 -17.54 -9.89
CA GLU A 175 8.16 -16.30 -10.68
C GLU A 175 8.88 -15.23 -9.86
N ILE A 176 10.17 -15.01 -10.16
CA ILE A 176 10.98 -14.05 -9.42
C ILE A 176 10.74 -12.63 -9.95
N LYS A 177 10.41 -11.70 -9.04
CA LYS A 177 10.23 -10.27 -9.33
C LYS A 177 11.19 -9.42 -8.53
N GLN A 178 11.70 -8.37 -9.17
CA GLN A 178 12.42 -7.30 -8.50
C GLN A 178 11.41 -6.29 -7.94
N LEU A 179 11.46 -6.11 -6.63
CA LEU A 179 10.60 -5.17 -5.92
C LEU A 179 11.40 -3.93 -5.53
N GLN A 180 11.16 -2.83 -6.23
CA GLN A 180 11.70 -1.53 -5.85
C GLN A 180 11.04 -1.05 -4.56
N ARG A 181 11.79 -0.32 -3.74
CA ARG A 181 11.25 0.26 -2.50
C ARG A 181 10.06 1.17 -2.78
N GLY A 182 8.94 0.92 -2.11
CA GLY A 182 7.72 1.72 -2.20
C GLY A 182 6.93 1.56 -3.50
N VAL A 183 7.42 0.78 -4.47
CA VAL A 183 6.71 0.54 -5.72
C VAL A 183 5.89 -0.75 -5.61
N PRO A 184 4.55 -0.68 -5.69
CA PRO A 184 3.72 -1.87 -5.62
C PRO A 184 3.88 -2.74 -6.87
N TRP A 185 4.14 -4.03 -6.67
CA TRP A 185 3.87 -5.05 -7.66
C TRP A 185 2.40 -5.47 -7.54
N VAL A 186 1.70 -5.54 -8.68
CA VAL A 186 0.26 -5.79 -8.69
C VAL A 186 -0.07 -6.92 -9.66
N ARG A 187 -0.97 -7.81 -9.25
CA ARG A 187 -1.53 -8.90 -10.07
C ARG A 187 -3.05 -8.96 -9.91
N SER A 188 -3.74 -9.07 -11.05
CA SER A 188 -5.16 -9.41 -11.06
C SER A 188 -5.33 -10.92 -11.16
N LEU A 189 -6.29 -11.46 -10.43
CA LEU A 189 -6.62 -12.88 -10.39
C LEU A 189 -8.13 -13.06 -10.51
N ASP A 190 -8.56 -13.81 -11.53
CA ASP A 190 -9.96 -14.21 -11.73
C ASP A 190 -10.19 -15.63 -11.21
N TRP A 191 -11.27 -15.84 -10.48
CA TRP A 191 -11.70 -17.15 -10.06
C TRP A 191 -12.94 -17.59 -10.87
N ASN A 192 -12.82 -18.75 -11.49
CA ASN A 192 -13.88 -19.31 -12.35
C ASN A 192 -15.07 -19.94 -11.60
N ARG A 193 -15.18 -19.73 -10.27
CA ARG A 193 -16.20 -20.28 -9.38
C ARG A 193 -16.22 -21.82 -9.31
N ARG A 194 -15.12 -22.47 -9.69
CA ARG A 194 -14.98 -23.92 -9.51
C ARG A 194 -14.11 -24.23 -8.31
N ARG A 195 -14.41 -25.35 -7.67
CA ARG A 195 -13.60 -25.85 -6.55
C ARG A 195 -12.26 -26.36 -7.09
N SER A 196 -11.27 -26.39 -6.26
CA SER A 196 -10.01 -27.07 -6.55
C SER A 196 -9.57 -27.96 -5.41
N SER A 197 -8.78 -28.96 -5.74
CA SER A 197 -8.16 -29.87 -4.80
C SER A 197 -6.84 -30.36 -5.38
N SER A 198 -5.97 -30.89 -4.54
CA SER A 198 -4.64 -31.38 -4.95
C SER A 198 -4.66 -32.58 -5.89
N ASP A 199 -5.82 -33.26 -6.03
CA ASP A 199 -6.01 -34.41 -6.93
C ASP A 199 -6.27 -34.00 -8.40
N CYS A 200 -6.35 -32.69 -8.67
CA CYS A 200 -6.42 -32.10 -10.02
C CYS A 200 -7.48 -32.71 -10.93
N ARG A 201 -8.71 -32.83 -10.43
CA ARG A 201 -9.84 -33.35 -11.21
C ARG A 201 -10.09 -32.51 -12.46
N THR A 202 -10.39 -33.19 -13.56
CA THR A 202 -10.66 -32.55 -14.85
C THR A 202 -11.96 -31.74 -14.87
N ASP A 203 -12.96 -32.13 -14.06
CA ASP A 203 -14.22 -31.38 -13.94
C ASP A 203 -14.61 -31.18 -12.46
N PRO A 204 -13.97 -30.19 -11.80
CA PRO A 204 -14.30 -29.88 -10.42
C PRO A 204 -15.70 -29.24 -10.32
N PRO A 205 -16.46 -29.52 -9.23
CA PRO A 205 -17.79 -28.98 -9.04
C PRO A 205 -17.77 -27.46 -8.91
N ALA A 206 -18.86 -26.81 -9.35
CA ALA A 206 -19.05 -25.39 -9.15
C ALA A 206 -19.22 -25.05 -7.66
N ALA A 207 -18.75 -23.86 -7.27
CA ALA A 207 -19.05 -23.29 -5.97
C ALA A 207 -20.52 -22.84 -5.94
N LEU A 208 -21.20 -23.13 -4.83
CA LEU A 208 -22.59 -22.77 -4.60
C LEU A 208 -22.74 -21.28 -4.26
N PRO A 209 -23.95 -20.69 -4.41
CA PRO A 209 -24.25 -19.39 -3.80
C PRO A 209 -23.96 -19.40 -2.31
N GLY A 210 -23.39 -18.30 -1.78
CA GLY A 210 -23.00 -18.23 -0.38
C GLY A 210 -21.97 -17.17 -0.07
N THR A 211 -21.46 -17.19 1.16
CA THR A 211 -20.42 -16.27 1.65
C THR A 211 -19.06 -16.95 1.59
N TYR A 212 -18.09 -16.23 1.07
CA TYR A 212 -16.73 -16.70 0.83
C TYR A 212 -15.71 -15.73 1.41
N VAL A 213 -14.57 -16.26 1.78
CA VAL A 213 -13.42 -15.50 2.26
C VAL A 213 -12.23 -15.83 1.38
N ALA A 214 -11.63 -14.80 0.79
CA ALA A 214 -10.37 -14.93 0.08
C ALA A 214 -9.22 -14.35 0.91
N VAL A 215 -8.05 -15.01 0.85
CA VAL A 215 -6.83 -14.60 1.54
C VAL A 215 -5.65 -14.94 0.66
N VAL A 216 -4.69 -14.02 0.53
CA VAL A 216 -3.39 -14.32 -0.06
C VAL A 216 -2.35 -14.53 1.03
N ARG A 217 -1.46 -15.51 0.83
CA ARG A 217 -0.37 -15.88 1.74
C ARG A 217 0.94 -15.99 0.99
N MET A 218 2.02 -15.60 1.64
CA MET A 218 3.39 -15.71 1.13
C MET A 218 4.33 -15.92 2.32
N GLY A 219 4.82 -17.14 2.51
CA GLY A 219 5.51 -17.50 3.73
C GLY A 219 4.64 -17.27 4.98
N LYS A 220 5.10 -16.43 5.91
CA LYS A 220 4.34 -16.02 7.10
C LYS A 220 3.44 -14.81 6.84
N LEU A 221 3.64 -14.10 5.73
CA LEU A 221 2.79 -12.98 5.35
C LEU A 221 1.39 -13.46 4.99
N LYS A 222 0.40 -12.70 5.42
CA LYS A 222 -1.01 -12.94 5.12
C LYS A 222 -1.70 -11.61 4.90
N SER A 223 -2.48 -11.49 3.82
CA SER A 223 -3.33 -10.32 3.61
C SER A 223 -4.47 -10.26 4.62
N GLN A 224 -5.14 -9.13 4.66
CA GLN A 224 -6.47 -9.05 5.27
C GLN A 224 -7.43 -10.00 4.53
N MET A 225 -8.46 -10.46 5.22
CA MET A 225 -9.51 -11.31 4.67
C MET A 225 -10.44 -10.47 3.79
N GLY A 226 -10.58 -10.85 2.52
CA GLY A 226 -11.59 -10.30 1.62
C GLY A 226 -12.85 -11.15 1.67
N VAL A 227 -13.94 -10.60 2.24
CA VAL A 227 -15.24 -11.29 2.28
C VAL A 227 -16.04 -10.91 1.04
N PHE A 228 -16.66 -11.89 0.38
CA PHE A 228 -17.52 -11.66 -0.77
C PHE A 228 -18.64 -12.69 -0.84
N HIS A 229 -19.67 -12.40 -1.65
CA HIS A 229 -20.85 -13.21 -1.78
C HIS A 229 -21.07 -13.64 -3.24
N LEU A 230 -21.38 -14.92 -3.44
CA LEU A 230 -21.87 -15.45 -4.71
C LEU A 230 -23.41 -15.56 -4.67
N ARG A 231 -24.04 -15.12 -5.73
CA ARG A 231 -25.49 -15.28 -5.97
C ARG A 231 -25.74 -16.19 -7.16
#